data_b562d55ed4d17025dd01f6645b7e8d90
#
_entry.id   b562d55ed4d17025dd01f6645b7e8d90
#
_cell.length_a   1.000
_cell.length_b   1.000
_cell.length_c   1.000
_cell.angle_alpha   90.00
_cell.angle_beta   90.00
_cell.angle_gamma   90.00
#
_symmetry.space_group_name_H-M   'P 1'
#
loop_
_entity.id
_entity.type
_entity.pdbx_description
1 polymer ?
#
loop_
_entity_poly.entity_id
_entity_poly.type
_entity_poly.pdbx_seq_one_letter_code
_entity_poly.pdbx_strand_id
1 'polypeptide(L)'
;MPALDAVSHLSLTVTDPGRSADFYNRVLGTETLFSSSGGPFSLVVVARQGLMIALRDHPGMTDQGFDPSRIGLDHVAFQVPSRADLEAWHTNLAAAGVACSEIEVSPFGLHLNLKDPDNIAIELFVSQPS
;
A
#
# COMPACT_ATOMS: atom_id res chain seq x y z
N MET A 1 -30.83 -5.68 0.08
CA MET A 1 -29.57 -5.35 0.76
C MET A 1 -29.39 -3.85 0.86
N PRO A 2 -28.99 -3.32 2.03
CA PRO A 2 -28.56 -1.93 2.09
C PRO A 2 -27.35 -1.70 1.18
N ALA A 3 -27.07 -0.45 0.82
CA ALA A 3 -26.00 -0.11 -0.09
C ALA A 3 -24.63 -0.19 0.58
N LEU A 4 -23.63 -0.58 -0.20
CA LEU A 4 -22.21 -0.39 0.05
C LEU A 4 -21.62 0.27 -1.19
N ASP A 5 -20.80 1.29 -1.03
CA ASP A 5 -20.23 1.99 -2.19
C ASP A 5 -18.87 1.38 -2.58
N ALA A 6 -17.91 1.44 -1.69
CA ALA A 6 -16.54 1.03 -1.98
C ALA A 6 -15.77 0.80 -0.67
N VAL A 7 -14.50 0.42 -0.80
CA VAL A 7 -13.59 0.44 0.34
C VAL A 7 -13.37 1.89 0.76
N SER A 8 -13.62 2.20 2.03
CA SER A 8 -13.39 3.54 2.58
C SER A 8 -11.91 3.81 2.75
N HIS A 9 -11.22 2.92 3.45
CA HIS A 9 -9.80 3.06 3.73
C HIS A 9 -9.22 1.68 4.08
N LEU A 10 -7.90 1.60 4.03
CA LEU A 10 -7.13 0.47 4.57
C LEU A 10 -6.49 0.89 5.87
N SER A 11 -6.38 -0.03 6.81
CA SER A 11 -5.61 0.20 8.04
C SER A 11 -4.59 -0.92 8.17
N LEU A 12 -3.32 -0.56 8.21
CA LEU A 12 -2.20 -1.49 8.28
C LEU A 12 -1.51 -1.36 9.64
N THR A 13 -1.26 -2.50 10.27
CA THR A 13 -0.39 -2.55 11.45
C THR A 13 1.06 -2.56 10.96
N VAL A 14 1.83 -1.58 11.42
CA VAL A 14 3.23 -1.38 11.03
C VAL A 14 4.10 -1.24 12.28
N THR A 15 5.40 -1.45 12.12
CA THR A 15 6.32 -1.33 13.26
C THR A 15 6.60 0.12 13.64
N ASP A 16 6.62 1.02 12.64
CA ASP A 16 6.90 2.45 12.83
C ASP A 16 6.02 3.26 11.87
N PRO A 17 4.88 3.81 12.36
CA PRO A 17 3.96 4.57 11.50
C PRO A 17 4.60 5.75 10.78
N GLY A 18 5.54 6.45 11.41
CA GLY A 18 6.25 7.58 10.78
C GLY A 18 7.11 7.13 9.61
N ARG A 19 7.86 6.04 9.77
CA ARG A 19 8.69 5.46 8.71
C ARG A 19 7.81 4.96 7.56
N SER A 20 6.73 4.29 7.87
CA SER A 20 5.80 3.82 6.84
C SER A 20 5.17 4.99 6.08
N ALA A 21 4.73 6.03 6.78
CA ALA A 21 4.17 7.22 6.15
C ALA A 21 5.16 7.89 5.20
N ASP A 22 6.43 8.02 5.60
CA ASP A 22 7.48 8.56 4.75
C ASP A 22 7.64 7.74 3.46
N PHE A 23 7.59 6.42 3.57
CA PHE A 23 7.63 5.53 2.41
C PHE A 23 6.44 5.77 1.47
N TYR A 24 5.21 5.71 1.98
CA TYR A 24 4.02 5.88 1.15
C TYR A 24 3.97 7.27 0.50
N ASN A 25 4.33 8.32 1.26
CA ASN A 25 4.36 9.67 0.72
C ASN A 25 5.40 9.81 -0.40
N ARG A 26 6.59 9.28 -0.18
CA ARG A 26 7.68 9.38 -1.16
C ARG A 26 7.47 8.48 -2.38
N VAL A 27 7.00 7.25 -2.15
CA VAL A 27 6.96 6.21 -3.19
C VAL A 27 5.65 6.23 -3.96
N LEU A 28 4.50 6.37 -3.27
CA LEU A 28 3.19 6.35 -3.90
C LEU A 28 2.56 7.74 -4.07
N GLY A 29 3.22 8.79 -3.59
CA GLY A 29 2.74 10.15 -3.76
C GLY A 29 1.56 10.51 -2.87
N THR A 30 1.40 9.83 -1.73
CA THR A 30 0.40 10.22 -0.74
C THR A 30 0.86 11.42 0.06
N GLU A 31 -0.06 12.01 0.80
CA GLU A 31 0.19 13.12 1.73
C GLU A 31 -0.36 12.77 3.10
N THR A 32 0.32 13.19 4.15
CA THR A 32 -0.15 12.98 5.52
C THR A 32 -1.34 13.90 5.81
N LEU A 33 -2.47 13.30 6.18
CA LEU A 33 -3.68 14.01 6.60
C LEU A 33 -3.75 14.20 8.11
N PHE A 34 -3.24 13.24 8.86
CA PHE A 34 -3.36 13.20 10.32
C PHE A 34 -2.19 12.43 10.91
N SER A 35 -1.74 12.87 12.08
CA SER A 35 -0.69 12.19 12.84
C SER A 35 -0.97 12.36 14.34
N SER A 36 -0.86 11.26 15.07
CA SER A 36 -1.05 11.24 16.52
C SER A 36 -0.03 10.29 17.16
N SER A 37 0.60 10.74 18.23
CA SER A 37 1.53 9.94 19.02
C SER A 37 1.43 10.35 20.49
N GLY A 38 2.08 9.57 21.37
CA GLY A 38 2.07 9.86 22.81
C GLY A 38 0.93 9.21 23.59
N GLY A 39 0.02 8.50 22.91
CA GLY A 39 -1.00 7.65 23.53
C GLY A 39 -0.55 6.17 23.54
N PRO A 40 -1.49 5.24 23.70
CA PRO A 40 -1.17 3.82 23.71
C PRO A 40 -0.70 3.26 22.36
N PHE A 41 -0.93 4.01 21.28
CA PHE A 41 -0.44 3.68 19.94
C PHE A 41 -0.15 4.96 19.16
N SER A 42 0.65 4.84 18.11
CA SER A 42 0.88 5.90 17.15
C SER A 42 0.07 5.65 15.88
N LEU A 43 -0.40 6.71 15.24
CA LEU A 43 -1.23 6.66 14.06
C LEU A 43 -0.81 7.76 13.09
N VAL A 44 -0.59 7.39 11.83
CA VAL A 44 -0.44 8.35 10.73
C VAL A 44 -1.40 7.94 9.61
N VAL A 45 -2.20 8.88 9.15
CA VAL A 45 -3.09 8.66 8.01
C VAL A 45 -2.53 9.40 6.81
N VAL A 46 -2.31 8.65 5.74
CA VAL A 46 -1.85 9.20 4.45
C VAL A 46 -2.93 8.99 3.41
N ALA A 47 -3.01 9.91 2.47
CA ALA A 47 -4.04 9.85 1.44
C ALA A 47 -3.55 10.41 0.11
N ARG A 48 -4.20 9.96 -0.91
CA ARG A 48 -4.10 10.44 -2.28
C ARG A 48 -5.49 10.27 -2.88
N GLN A 49 -5.80 10.98 -3.94
CA GLN A 49 -7.10 10.95 -4.61
C GLN A 49 -7.69 9.52 -4.67
N GLY A 50 -8.81 9.30 -3.97
CA GLY A 50 -9.49 8.01 -3.92
C GLY A 50 -8.83 6.92 -3.06
N LEU A 51 -7.73 7.23 -2.38
CA LEU A 51 -6.97 6.29 -1.57
C LEU A 51 -6.71 6.88 -0.19
N MET A 52 -6.97 6.09 0.86
CA MET A 52 -6.64 6.45 2.24
C MET A 52 -6.07 5.23 2.96
N ILE A 53 -4.93 5.42 3.61
CA ILE A 53 -4.24 4.38 4.36
C ILE A 53 -3.97 4.89 5.77
N ALA A 54 -4.48 4.18 6.77
CA ALA A 54 -4.12 4.39 8.17
C ALA A 54 -2.96 3.47 8.51
N LEU A 55 -1.92 4.01 9.10
CA LEU A 55 -0.71 3.31 9.50
C LEU A 55 -0.61 3.41 11.01
N ARG A 56 -0.65 2.30 11.72
CA ARG A 56 -0.63 2.32 13.17
C ARG A 56 0.17 1.16 13.74
N ASP A 57 0.74 1.39 14.92
CA ASP A 57 1.25 0.32 15.76
C ASP A 57 0.19 -0.10 16.79
N HIS A 58 0.45 -1.14 17.53
CA HIS A 58 -0.40 -1.63 18.61
C HIS A 58 0.44 -1.95 19.84
N PRO A 59 -0.03 -1.62 21.05
CA PRO A 59 0.65 -2.07 22.26
C PRO A 59 0.67 -3.59 22.32
N GLY A 60 1.83 -4.16 22.61
CA GLY A 60 1.99 -5.61 22.70
C GLY A 60 1.93 -6.37 21.38
N MET A 61 2.00 -5.66 20.23
CA MET A 61 2.08 -6.37 18.95
C MET A 61 3.33 -7.22 18.88
N THR A 62 3.21 -8.37 18.20
CA THR A 62 4.34 -9.26 17.95
C THR A 62 4.91 -8.95 16.58
N ASP A 63 6.21 -8.65 16.52
CA ASP A 63 6.89 -8.45 15.24
C ASP A 63 7.33 -9.81 14.69
N GLN A 64 6.39 -10.49 14.03
CA GLN A 64 6.66 -11.73 13.30
C GLN A 64 6.90 -11.48 11.81
N GLY A 65 6.90 -10.20 11.40
CA GLY A 65 6.95 -9.81 10.01
C GLY A 65 5.64 -10.10 9.26
N PHE A 66 5.53 -9.52 8.07
CA PHE A 66 4.41 -9.80 7.17
C PHE A 66 4.58 -11.16 6.52
N ASP A 67 3.49 -11.92 6.47
CA ASP A 67 3.45 -13.26 5.86
C ASP A 67 2.10 -13.45 5.16
N PRO A 68 2.08 -13.50 3.80
CA PRO A 68 0.83 -13.65 3.06
C PRO A 68 0.14 -14.99 3.28
N SER A 69 0.83 -15.99 3.83
CA SER A 69 0.23 -17.28 4.13
C SER A 69 -0.58 -17.32 5.42
N ARG A 70 -0.51 -16.26 6.23
CA ARG A 70 -1.36 -16.12 7.41
C ARG A 70 -2.75 -15.65 7.01
N ILE A 71 -3.77 -16.11 7.74
CA ILE A 71 -5.14 -15.65 7.51
C ILE A 71 -5.23 -14.15 7.71
N GLY A 72 -5.69 -13.43 6.68
CA GLY A 72 -5.82 -11.98 6.68
C GLY A 72 -5.42 -11.41 5.35
N LEU A 73 -4.55 -10.39 5.37
CA LEU A 73 -4.10 -9.74 4.14
C LEU A 73 -3.08 -10.61 3.42
N ASP A 74 -3.34 -10.94 2.15
CA ASP A 74 -2.35 -11.51 1.23
C ASP A 74 -1.52 -10.38 0.59
N HIS A 75 -2.17 -9.44 -0.05
CA HIS A 75 -1.58 -8.24 -0.61
C HIS A 75 -2.66 -7.16 -0.80
N VAL A 76 -2.24 -5.93 -1.03
CA VAL A 76 -3.14 -4.85 -1.41
C VAL A 76 -2.77 -4.38 -2.81
N ALA A 77 -3.76 -4.30 -3.70
CA ALA A 77 -3.57 -3.84 -5.08
C ALA A 77 -4.19 -2.46 -5.26
N PHE A 78 -3.42 -1.53 -5.82
CA PHE A 78 -3.89 -0.20 -6.17
C PHE A 78 -4.10 -0.12 -7.68
N GLN A 79 -5.25 0.40 -8.08
CA GLN A 79 -5.62 0.53 -9.49
C GLN A 79 -4.73 1.57 -10.17
N VAL A 80 -4.15 1.20 -11.30
CA VAL A 80 -3.41 2.08 -12.21
C VAL A 80 -4.21 2.19 -13.50
N PRO A 81 -4.39 3.40 -14.06
CA PRO A 81 -5.33 3.61 -15.18
C PRO A 81 -4.95 2.91 -16.49
N SER A 82 -3.65 2.76 -16.77
CA SER A 82 -3.20 2.26 -18.06
C SER A 82 -1.85 1.56 -17.98
N ARG A 83 -1.53 0.81 -19.04
CA ARG A 83 -0.21 0.19 -19.18
C ARG A 83 0.90 1.24 -19.18
N ALA A 84 0.70 2.36 -19.87
CA ALA A 84 1.69 3.44 -19.91
C ALA A 84 1.98 4.00 -18.52
N ASP A 85 0.94 4.16 -17.69
CA ASP A 85 1.13 4.58 -16.31
C ASP A 85 1.87 3.52 -15.48
N LEU A 86 1.59 2.24 -15.71
CA LEU A 86 2.29 1.17 -14.99
C LEU A 86 3.79 1.14 -15.37
N GLU A 87 4.11 1.36 -16.63
CA GLU A 87 5.49 1.49 -17.10
C GLU A 87 6.19 2.69 -16.46
N ALA A 88 5.48 3.81 -16.33
CA ALA A 88 5.98 5.00 -15.64
C ALA A 88 6.23 4.71 -14.15
N TRP A 89 5.35 3.97 -13.50
CA TRP A 89 5.55 3.51 -12.11
C TRP A 89 6.81 2.65 -12.00
N HIS A 90 7.00 1.71 -12.91
CA HIS A 90 8.18 0.84 -12.92
C HIS A 90 9.48 1.69 -13.01
N THR A 91 9.50 2.68 -13.89
CA THR A 91 10.63 3.61 -14.05
C THR A 91 10.85 4.43 -12.78
N ASN A 92 9.78 4.98 -12.21
CA ASN A 92 9.87 5.83 -11.01
C ASN A 92 10.35 5.05 -9.78
N LEU A 93 9.89 3.82 -9.61
CA LEU A 93 10.32 2.96 -8.51
C LEU A 93 11.82 2.64 -8.62
N ALA A 94 12.29 2.32 -9.80
CA ALA A 94 13.71 2.07 -10.04
C ALA A 94 14.54 3.32 -9.73
N ALA A 95 14.10 4.50 -10.18
CA ALA A 95 14.78 5.77 -9.92
C ALA A 95 14.80 6.13 -8.43
N ALA A 96 13.78 5.71 -7.68
CA ALA A 96 13.70 5.92 -6.22
C ALA A 96 14.48 4.86 -5.43
N GLY A 97 15.10 3.89 -6.08
CA GLY A 97 15.81 2.82 -5.42
C GLY A 97 14.92 1.81 -4.73
N VAL A 98 13.66 1.72 -5.13
CA VAL A 98 12.68 0.78 -4.57
C VAL A 98 12.67 -0.48 -5.42
N ALA A 99 12.96 -1.62 -4.80
CA ALA A 99 12.90 -2.90 -5.49
C ALA A 99 11.46 -3.24 -5.87
N CYS A 100 11.24 -3.62 -7.12
CA CYS A 100 9.94 -4.09 -7.60
C CYS A 100 10.13 -5.18 -8.65
N SER A 101 9.05 -5.93 -8.90
CA SER A 101 9.06 -6.92 -9.99
C SER A 101 9.02 -6.23 -11.36
N GLU A 102 9.29 -7.00 -12.40
CA GLU A 102 8.92 -6.62 -13.75
C GLU A 102 7.39 -6.59 -13.88
N ILE A 103 6.88 -5.95 -14.94
CA ILE A 103 5.45 -5.98 -15.24
C ILE A 103 5.09 -7.39 -15.68
N GLU A 104 4.11 -7.98 -15.01
CA GLU A 104 3.64 -9.33 -15.26
C GLU A 104 2.23 -9.29 -15.85
N VAL A 105 1.91 -10.31 -16.66
CA VAL A 105 0.59 -10.45 -17.28
C VAL A 105 -0.14 -11.61 -16.61
N SER A 106 -1.40 -11.36 -16.25
CA SER A 106 -2.30 -12.39 -15.76
C SER A 106 -3.62 -12.35 -16.54
N PRO A 107 -4.51 -13.36 -16.37
CA PRO A 107 -5.84 -13.30 -16.99
C PRO A 107 -6.66 -12.09 -16.55
N PHE A 108 -6.32 -11.46 -15.44
CA PHE A 108 -7.08 -10.35 -14.85
C PHE A 108 -6.52 -8.98 -15.23
N GLY A 109 -5.30 -8.90 -15.73
CA GLY A 109 -4.67 -7.64 -16.10
C GLY A 109 -3.15 -7.66 -16.01
N LEU A 110 -2.58 -6.47 -15.90
CA LEU A 110 -1.14 -6.27 -15.75
C LEU A 110 -0.84 -5.85 -14.32
N HIS A 111 0.28 -6.30 -13.78
CA HIS A 111 0.66 -5.91 -12.44
C HIS A 111 2.17 -5.87 -12.24
N LEU A 112 2.60 -5.10 -11.26
CA LEU A 112 3.94 -5.18 -10.68
C LEU A 112 3.83 -5.19 -9.17
N ASN A 113 4.81 -5.79 -8.51
CA ASN A 113 4.80 -6.02 -7.08
C ASN A 113 5.95 -5.29 -6.41
N LEU A 114 5.68 -4.71 -5.26
CA LEU A 114 6.69 -4.12 -4.39
C LEU A 114 6.32 -4.40 -2.94
N LYS A 115 7.18 -3.98 -2.02
CA LYS A 115 6.95 -4.17 -0.58
C LYS A 115 7.18 -2.87 0.15
N ASP A 116 6.40 -2.66 1.20
CA ASP A 116 6.60 -1.53 2.10
C ASP A 116 7.74 -1.81 3.12
N PRO A 117 8.06 -0.89 4.05
CA PRO A 117 9.14 -1.10 5.03
C PRO A 117 8.97 -2.32 5.94
N ASP A 118 7.74 -2.78 6.16
CA ASP A 118 7.44 -3.97 6.94
C ASP A 118 7.25 -5.22 6.07
N ASN A 119 7.65 -5.16 4.80
CA ASN A 119 7.49 -6.21 3.80
C ASN A 119 6.02 -6.53 3.46
N ILE A 120 5.10 -5.63 3.77
CA ILE A 120 3.70 -5.79 3.36
C ILE A 120 3.64 -5.75 1.82
N ALA A 121 3.00 -6.76 1.24
CA ALA A 121 2.94 -6.92 -0.21
C ALA A 121 1.99 -5.89 -0.83
N ILE A 122 2.51 -5.12 -1.77
CA ILE A 122 1.78 -4.10 -2.54
C ILE A 122 1.85 -4.47 -4.00
N GLU A 123 0.73 -4.29 -4.68
CA GLU A 123 0.61 -4.52 -6.12
C GLU A 123 0.08 -3.25 -6.80
N LEU A 124 0.66 -2.89 -7.93
CA LEU A 124 0.11 -1.88 -8.82
C LEU A 124 -0.50 -2.62 -10.00
N PHE A 125 -1.77 -2.39 -10.28
CA PHE A 125 -2.59 -3.26 -11.11
C PHE A 125 -3.37 -2.48 -12.17
N VAL A 126 -3.30 -2.96 -13.41
CA VAL A 126 -4.11 -2.45 -14.52
C VAL A 126 -5.12 -3.53 -14.88
N SER A 127 -6.40 -3.26 -14.64
CA SER A 127 -7.47 -4.22 -14.94
C SER A 127 -7.62 -4.44 -16.43
N GLN A 128 -7.93 -5.69 -16.83
CA GLN A 128 -8.32 -5.97 -18.20
C GLN A 128 -9.61 -5.22 -18.54
N PRO A 129 -9.73 -4.65 -19.73
CA PRO A 129 -11.01 -4.17 -20.20
C PRO A 129 -12.01 -5.31 -20.23
N SER A 130 -13.21 -5.11 -19.65
CA SER A 130 -14.28 -6.08 -19.67
C SER A 130 -15.01 -6.09 -21.01
#